data_f5162b5b6c8b5a40fcb405a5ab160e4b
#
_entry.id   f5162b5b6c8b5a40fcb405a5ab160e4b
#
_cell.length_a   1.000
_cell.length_b   1.000
_cell.length_c   1.000
_cell.angle_alpha   90.00
_cell.angle_beta   90.00
_cell.angle_gamma   90.00
#
_symmetry.space_group_name_H-M   'P 1'
#
loop_
_entity.id
_entity.type
_entity.pdbx_description
1 polymer ?
#
loop_
_entity_poly.entity_id
_entity_poly.type
_entity_poly.pdbx_seq_one_letter_code
_entity_poly.pdbx_strand_id
1 'polypeptide(L)'
;GHVAPAAFLSMTQPHAAGALVSTVDDLFRWNRALHGGKLLSAASYTAMTTPAGKAVDAKYGFGIGPGTLRGHAQLQHGGGIFGFSSHLLYVPDAQLSVVVLQNSDSSLNGKGDPGHLATLLGAYALGDPYPQVKPIEVSVETLKGAEGVYRVDTYNTRVLRVVDGKLTAQRTGGAQATLIPTAVDTYFYEDSLTWFKLERDAAGKITGMRLYQDGEGEGAVSLLTSDPLPSARTPIDVPVEQLKRLVGSYRGDGVNMKVFLEGVQLKTQLDGQPAFDLFAETPNKFFLTVVDATLTFAPDSGAVTSVTLNQGPAVIEFKRQD
;
A
#
# COMPACT_ATOMS: atom_id res chain seq x y z
N GLY A 1 -16.26 -8.90 7.29
CA GLY A 1 -15.82 -9.32 5.98
C GLY A 1 -16.28 -10.74 5.67
N HIS A 2 -16.64 -11.01 4.43
CA HIS A 2 -16.96 -12.37 3.98
C HIS A 2 -15.64 -13.07 3.56
N VAL A 3 -15.36 -14.23 4.13
CA VAL A 3 -14.34 -15.14 3.63
C VAL A 3 -14.95 -15.91 2.46
N ALA A 4 -14.35 -15.81 1.28
CA ALA A 4 -14.75 -16.54 0.08
C ALA A 4 -13.59 -17.42 -0.40
N PRO A 5 -13.87 -18.54 -1.11
CA PRO A 5 -12.82 -19.30 -1.77
C PRO A 5 -12.04 -18.41 -2.75
N ALA A 6 -10.72 -18.58 -2.78
CA ALA A 6 -9.89 -17.88 -3.76
C ALA A 6 -10.28 -18.24 -5.19
N ALA A 7 -10.13 -17.27 -6.10
CA ALA A 7 -10.33 -17.54 -7.52
C ALA A 7 -9.29 -18.58 -8.01
N PHE A 8 -9.71 -19.41 -8.96
CA PHE A 8 -8.78 -20.37 -9.57
C PHE A 8 -7.69 -19.62 -10.36
N LEU A 9 -6.45 -20.02 -10.12
CA LEU A 9 -5.28 -19.57 -10.89
C LEU A 9 -4.52 -20.78 -11.41
N SER A 10 -4.29 -20.84 -12.71
CA SER A 10 -3.43 -21.88 -13.29
C SER A 10 -1.99 -21.69 -12.82
N MET A 11 -1.36 -22.71 -12.27
CA MET A 11 0.03 -22.67 -11.82
C MET A 11 1.06 -22.46 -12.94
N THR A 12 0.61 -22.52 -14.19
CA THR A 12 1.44 -22.14 -15.34
C THR A 12 1.70 -20.62 -15.40
N GLN A 13 0.83 -19.80 -14.78
CA GLN A 13 1.00 -18.35 -14.74
C GLN A 13 2.10 -17.93 -13.77
N PRO A 14 2.09 -18.31 -12.48
CA PRO A 14 3.17 -17.95 -11.54
C PRO A 14 4.46 -18.73 -11.83
N HIS A 15 4.38 -19.93 -12.43
CA HIS A 15 5.51 -20.76 -12.82
C HIS A 15 6.60 -20.82 -11.72
N ALA A 16 7.87 -20.56 -12.05
CA ALA A 16 8.99 -20.57 -11.11
C ALA A 16 8.91 -19.46 -10.05
N ALA A 17 8.12 -18.39 -10.29
CA ALA A 17 7.99 -17.29 -9.34
C ALA A 17 7.01 -17.56 -8.19
N GLY A 18 6.07 -18.51 -8.34
CA GLY A 18 5.05 -18.67 -7.32
C GLY A 18 4.24 -19.97 -7.35
N ALA A 19 4.68 -20.99 -8.11
CA ALA A 19 3.95 -22.27 -8.17
C ALA A 19 4.39 -23.29 -7.10
N LEU A 20 5.34 -22.96 -6.22
CA LEU A 20 5.79 -23.85 -5.17
C LEU A 20 4.80 -23.85 -4.00
N VAL A 21 4.51 -25.04 -3.48
CA VAL A 21 3.75 -25.23 -2.25
C VAL A 21 4.71 -25.76 -1.18
N SER A 22 4.63 -25.21 0.03
CA SER A 22 5.53 -25.58 1.10
C SER A 22 4.86 -25.50 2.48
N THR A 23 5.58 -25.91 3.51
CA THR A 23 5.22 -25.76 4.92
C THR A 23 6.20 -24.83 5.62
N VAL A 24 5.84 -24.33 6.80
CA VAL A 24 6.73 -23.51 7.64
C VAL A 24 8.03 -24.26 7.92
N ASP A 25 7.94 -25.55 8.27
CA ASP A 25 9.12 -26.38 8.61
C ASP A 25 10.05 -26.57 7.41
N ASP A 26 9.50 -26.81 6.21
CA ASP A 26 10.31 -27.01 5.02
C ASP A 26 10.95 -25.70 4.54
N LEU A 27 10.23 -24.58 4.63
CA LEU A 27 10.80 -23.27 4.36
C LEU A 27 11.89 -22.89 5.37
N PHE A 28 11.72 -23.24 6.64
CA PHE A 28 12.76 -23.04 7.65
C PHE A 28 14.03 -23.87 7.33
N ARG A 29 13.87 -25.16 6.98
CA ARG A 29 14.99 -26.02 6.56
C ARG A 29 15.68 -25.49 5.32
N TRP A 30 14.90 -25.09 4.31
CA TRP A 30 15.42 -24.52 3.08
C TRP A 30 16.20 -23.23 3.35
N ASN A 31 15.63 -22.31 4.13
CA ASN A 31 16.26 -21.05 4.50
C ASN A 31 17.61 -21.27 5.19
N ARG A 32 17.65 -22.18 6.16
CA ARG A 32 18.90 -22.54 6.83
C ARG A 32 19.93 -23.22 5.90
N ALA A 33 19.49 -24.01 4.95
CA ALA A 33 20.37 -24.63 3.97
C ALA A 33 20.95 -23.59 2.98
N LEU A 34 20.11 -22.68 2.50
CA LEU A 34 20.51 -21.61 1.59
C LEU A 34 21.54 -20.66 2.23
N HIS A 35 21.19 -20.11 3.38
CA HIS A 35 22.03 -19.13 4.08
C HIS A 35 23.20 -19.76 4.84
N GLY A 36 23.12 -21.04 5.14
CA GLY A 36 24.20 -21.82 5.77
C GLY A 36 25.25 -22.37 4.81
N GLY A 37 25.26 -21.94 3.54
CA GLY A 37 26.27 -22.31 2.55
C GLY A 37 26.18 -23.75 2.04
N LYS A 38 25.04 -24.44 2.23
CA LYS A 38 24.86 -25.82 1.77
C LYS A 38 24.40 -25.96 0.32
N LEU A 39 23.77 -24.91 -0.24
CA LEU A 39 23.13 -24.95 -1.56
C LEU A 39 23.93 -24.21 -2.63
N LEU A 40 24.64 -23.17 -2.27
CA LEU A 40 25.37 -22.29 -3.20
C LEU A 40 26.82 -22.14 -2.76
N SER A 41 27.70 -21.92 -3.73
CA SER A 41 29.05 -21.43 -3.44
C SER A 41 29.00 -20.03 -2.82
N ALA A 42 30.03 -19.63 -2.07
CA ALA A 42 30.12 -18.29 -1.49
C ALA A 42 29.98 -17.18 -2.57
N ALA A 43 30.60 -17.37 -3.73
CA ALA A 43 30.50 -16.42 -4.84
C ALA A 43 29.08 -16.31 -5.40
N SER A 44 28.39 -17.45 -5.59
CA SER A 44 26.99 -17.46 -6.05
C SER A 44 26.03 -16.89 -5.01
N TYR A 45 26.27 -17.17 -3.73
CA TYR A 45 25.48 -16.59 -2.65
C TYR A 45 25.63 -15.07 -2.57
N THR A 46 26.86 -14.56 -2.66
CA THR A 46 27.13 -13.12 -2.71
C THR A 46 26.44 -12.48 -3.92
N ALA A 47 26.58 -13.09 -5.10
CA ALA A 47 25.89 -12.59 -6.28
C ALA A 47 24.37 -12.56 -6.13
N MET A 48 23.78 -13.58 -5.50
CA MET A 48 22.35 -13.67 -5.24
C MET A 48 21.85 -12.56 -4.28
N THR A 49 22.60 -12.28 -3.22
CA THR A 49 22.17 -11.38 -2.14
C THR A 49 22.58 -9.92 -2.33
N THR A 50 23.41 -9.63 -3.35
CA THR A 50 23.91 -8.28 -3.63
C THR A 50 23.22 -7.71 -4.87
N PRO A 51 22.42 -6.64 -4.72
CA PRO A 51 21.84 -5.94 -5.86
C PRO A 51 22.92 -5.44 -6.83
N ALA A 52 22.69 -5.59 -8.14
CA ALA A 52 23.64 -5.18 -9.18
C ALA A 52 22.94 -4.49 -10.36
N GLY A 53 23.66 -3.62 -11.06
CA GLY A 53 23.13 -2.90 -12.22
C GLY A 53 21.90 -2.07 -11.87
N LYS A 54 20.84 -2.17 -12.65
CA LYS A 54 19.57 -1.44 -12.44
C LYS A 54 18.80 -1.89 -11.20
N ALA A 55 19.13 -3.05 -10.62
CA ALA A 55 18.47 -3.54 -9.40
C ALA A 55 19.02 -2.89 -8.11
N VAL A 56 20.10 -2.11 -8.18
CA VAL A 56 20.65 -1.38 -7.04
C VAL A 56 19.64 -0.40 -6.47
N ASP A 57 18.97 0.38 -7.32
CA ASP A 57 17.97 1.37 -6.89
C ASP A 57 16.73 0.68 -6.27
N ALA A 58 16.38 -0.51 -6.75
CA ALA A 58 15.31 -1.32 -6.20
C ALA A 58 15.72 -2.10 -4.93
N LYS A 59 16.99 -2.07 -4.55
CA LYS A 59 17.54 -2.87 -3.44
C LYS A 59 17.12 -4.34 -3.51
N TYR A 60 17.28 -4.96 -4.68
CA TYR A 60 16.79 -6.30 -4.93
C TYR A 60 17.85 -7.16 -5.62
N GLY A 61 18.15 -8.32 -5.03
CA GLY A 61 19.06 -9.32 -5.59
C GLY A 61 18.35 -10.31 -6.50
N PHE A 62 18.85 -11.53 -6.59
CA PHE A 62 18.19 -12.60 -7.36
C PHE A 62 17.14 -13.31 -6.49
N GLY A 63 15.91 -12.78 -6.47
CA GLY A 63 14.80 -13.32 -5.72
C GLY A 63 14.88 -13.05 -4.21
N ILE A 64 15.66 -12.06 -3.78
CA ILE A 64 15.83 -11.71 -2.36
C ILE A 64 16.08 -10.21 -2.20
N GLY A 65 15.46 -9.60 -1.21
CA GLY A 65 15.61 -8.19 -0.84
C GLY A 65 16.50 -8.04 0.40
N PRO A 66 17.68 -7.42 0.30
CA PRO A 66 18.41 -7.00 1.48
C PRO A 66 17.74 -5.81 2.16
N GLY A 67 17.83 -5.75 3.47
CA GLY A 67 17.28 -4.68 4.29
C GLY A 67 17.90 -4.64 5.68
N THR A 68 17.22 -3.99 6.62
CA THR A 68 17.62 -3.94 8.03
C THR A 68 16.43 -4.26 8.93
N LEU A 69 16.70 -4.90 10.07
CA LEU A 69 15.74 -5.16 11.13
C LEU A 69 16.42 -4.84 12.46
N ARG A 70 15.96 -3.83 13.17
CA ARG A 70 16.52 -3.41 14.47
C ARG A 70 18.06 -3.25 14.44
N GLY A 71 18.56 -2.64 13.35
CA GLY A 71 19.99 -2.44 13.13
C GLY A 71 20.77 -3.65 12.59
N HIS A 72 20.17 -4.83 12.55
CA HIS A 72 20.76 -6.03 11.94
C HIS A 72 20.51 -6.06 10.44
N ALA A 73 21.47 -6.54 9.67
CA ALA A 73 21.23 -6.85 8.26
C ALA A 73 20.20 -7.97 8.14
N GLN A 74 19.25 -7.83 7.20
CA GLN A 74 18.28 -8.88 6.91
C GLN A 74 18.22 -9.18 5.41
N LEU A 75 17.78 -10.38 5.09
CA LEU A 75 17.44 -10.86 3.77
C LEU A 75 16.00 -11.36 3.80
N GLN A 76 15.16 -10.93 2.85
CA GLN A 76 13.75 -11.22 2.92
C GLN A 76 13.11 -11.35 1.53
N HIS A 77 11.98 -12.04 1.46
CA HIS A 77 11.07 -12.01 0.33
C HIS A 77 9.65 -12.30 0.77
N GLY A 78 8.70 -11.56 0.20
CA GLY A 78 7.28 -11.81 0.34
C GLY A 78 6.72 -12.64 -0.81
N GLY A 79 5.53 -13.17 -0.65
CA GLY A 79 4.79 -13.87 -1.68
C GLY A 79 3.30 -13.57 -1.59
N GLY A 80 2.65 -13.43 -2.73
CA GLY A 80 1.21 -13.25 -2.83
C GLY A 80 0.66 -13.94 -4.08
N ILE A 81 -0.36 -14.75 -3.89
CA ILE A 81 -1.14 -15.39 -4.94
C ILE A 81 -2.59 -15.50 -4.44
N PHE A 82 -3.57 -15.68 -5.34
CA PHE A 82 -4.97 -15.77 -4.93
C PHE A 82 -5.20 -16.75 -3.79
N GLY A 83 -5.69 -16.22 -2.65
CA GLY A 83 -5.98 -16.97 -1.44
C GLY A 83 -4.79 -17.22 -0.51
N PHE A 84 -3.58 -16.78 -0.87
CA PHE A 84 -2.39 -17.03 -0.05
C PHE A 84 -1.45 -15.83 -0.04
N SER A 85 -0.88 -15.56 1.12
CA SER A 85 0.21 -14.61 1.29
C SER A 85 1.28 -15.18 2.21
N SER A 86 2.52 -14.76 2.02
CA SER A 86 3.65 -15.33 2.75
C SER A 86 4.78 -14.33 2.93
N HIS A 87 5.64 -14.59 3.91
CA HIS A 87 6.88 -13.86 4.07
C HIS A 87 7.96 -14.74 4.68
N LEU A 88 9.17 -14.63 4.15
CA LEU A 88 10.36 -15.31 4.62
C LEU A 88 11.43 -14.26 4.91
N LEU A 89 11.99 -14.28 6.13
CA LEU A 89 13.00 -13.34 6.60
C LEU A 89 14.16 -14.12 7.22
N TYR A 90 15.38 -13.64 6.98
CA TYR A 90 16.61 -14.17 7.59
C TYR A 90 17.50 -13.04 8.08
N VAL A 91 17.99 -13.17 9.31
CA VAL A 91 18.98 -12.27 9.94
C VAL A 91 20.30 -13.03 10.09
N PRO A 92 21.33 -12.75 9.25
CA PRO A 92 22.53 -13.56 9.15
C PRO A 92 23.36 -13.64 10.44
N ASP A 93 23.59 -12.53 11.10
CA ASP A 93 24.40 -12.45 12.32
C ASP A 93 23.76 -13.14 13.54
N ALA A 94 22.43 -13.15 13.62
CA ALA A 94 21.66 -13.87 14.62
C ALA A 94 21.28 -15.30 14.19
N GLN A 95 21.56 -15.68 12.94
CA GLN A 95 21.07 -16.94 12.34
C GLN A 95 19.57 -17.16 12.54
N LEU A 96 18.81 -16.07 12.60
CA LEU A 96 17.38 -16.06 12.84
C LEU A 96 16.64 -16.23 11.51
N SER A 97 15.71 -17.17 11.46
CA SER A 97 14.75 -17.32 10.34
C SER A 97 13.35 -17.10 10.87
N VAL A 98 12.56 -16.29 10.15
CA VAL A 98 11.14 -16.10 10.41
C VAL A 98 10.37 -16.47 9.16
N VAL A 99 9.34 -17.28 9.32
CA VAL A 99 8.46 -17.74 8.24
C VAL A 99 7.01 -17.43 8.63
N VAL A 100 6.31 -16.71 7.79
CA VAL A 100 4.87 -16.44 7.96
C VAL A 100 4.14 -16.92 6.72
N LEU A 101 3.16 -17.79 6.90
CA LEU A 101 2.28 -18.29 5.86
C LEU A 101 0.84 -17.98 6.24
N GLN A 102 0.08 -17.46 5.32
CA GLN A 102 -1.35 -17.16 5.48
C GLN A 102 -2.14 -17.78 4.32
N ASN A 103 -3.29 -18.35 4.64
CA ASN A 103 -4.27 -18.85 3.68
C ASN A 103 -5.32 -17.78 3.31
N SER A 104 -4.86 -16.55 3.17
CA SER A 104 -5.64 -15.39 2.76
C SER A 104 -4.75 -14.45 1.97
N ASP A 105 -5.26 -13.86 0.90
CA ASP A 105 -4.60 -12.83 0.08
C ASP A 105 -5.00 -11.42 0.49
N SER A 106 -5.92 -11.29 1.43
CA SER A 106 -6.33 -10.01 2.00
C SER A 106 -6.24 -10.04 3.51
N SER A 107 -5.62 -9.03 4.06
CA SER A 107 -5.73 -8.77 5.49
C SER A 107 -7.16 -8.31 5.81
N LEU A 108 -7.81 -8.98 6.75
CA LEU A 108 -9.08 -8.50 7.31
C LEU A 108 -8.81 -7.15 8.00
N ASN A 109 -9.25 -6.06 7.41
CA ASN A 109 -9.08 -4.68 7.88
C ASN A 109 -7.61 -4.18 7.92
N GLY A 110 -6.76 -4.62 7.00
CA GLY A 110 -5.34 -4.22 7.01
C GLY A 110 -4.46 -4.97 8.02
N LYS A 111 -5.07 -5.78 8.91
CA LYS A 111 -4.36 -6.54 9.95
C LYS A 111 -3.83 -7.85 9.42
N GLY A 112 -2.58 -8.14 9.72
CA GLY A 112 -1.99 -9.45 9.44
C GLY A 112 -1.24 -9.53 8.12
N ASP A 113 -0.66 -8.44 7.61
CA ASP A 113 0.32 -8.53 6.53
C ASP A 113 1.50 -9.44 6.95
N PRO A 114 1.86 -10.47 6.16
CA PRO A 114 2.91 -11.42 6.55
C PRO A 114 4.27 -10.77 6.75
N GLY A 115 4.61 -9.73 5.98
CA GLY A 115 5.86 -8.98 6.12
C GLY A 115 5.91 -8.21 7.42
N HIS A 116 4.81 -7.54 7.76
CA HIS A 116 4.67 -6.84 9.04
C HIS A 116 4.78 -7.81 10.22
N LEU A 117 4.08 -8.95 10.17
CA LEU A 117 4.17 -9.99 11.20
C LEU A 117 5.57 -10.56 11.31
N ALA A 118 6.26 -10.86 10.20
CA ALA A 118 7.63 -11.36 10.20
C ALA A 118 8.59 -10.35 10.82
N THR A 119 8.42 -9.05 10.54
CA THR A 119 9.20 -7.95 11.12
C THR A 119 9.02 -7.88 12.64
N LEU A 120 7.77 -7.92 13.12
CA LEU A 120 7.48 -7.90 14.57
C LEU A 120 8.04 -9.14 15.29
N LEU A 121 7.84 -10.33 14.71
CA LEU A 121 8.35 -11.59 15.28
C LEU A 121 9.89 -11.63 15.28
N GLY A 122 10.52 -11.14 14.21
CA GLY A 122 11.96 -11.04 14.10
C GLY A 122 12.55 -10.10 15.15
N ALA A 123 11.99 -8.91 15.30
CA ALA A 123 12.40 -7.93 16.32
C ALA A 123 12.25 -8.50 17.75
N TYR A 124 11.13 -9.19 18.01
CA TYR A 124 10.91 -9.86 19.28
C TYR A 124 11.96 -10.96 19.56
N ALA A 125 12.25 -11.79 18.55
CA ALA A 125 13.24 -12.87 18.67
C ALA A 125 14.68 -12.35 18.83
N LEU A 126 14.99 -11.16 18.31
CA LEU A 126 16.27 -10.47 18.53
C LEU A 126 16.38 -9.84 19.92
N GLY A 127 15.31 -9.83 20.71
CA GLY A 127 15.28 -9.21 22.04
C GLY A 127 15.11 -7.69 22.03
N ASP A 128 14.81 -7.11 20.86
CA ASP A 128 14.56 -5.67 20.68
C ASP A 128 13.19 -5.44 19.99
N PRO A 129 12.06 -5.75 20.66
CA PRO A 129 10.75 -5.63 20.08
C PRO A 129 10.39 -4.17 19.79
N TYR A 130 9.59 -3.95 18.74
CA TYR A 130 8.99 -2.64 18.50
C TYR A 130 8.08 -2.24 19.66
N PRO A 131 8.09 -0.96 20.07
CA PRO A 131 7.22 -0.50 21.13
C PRO A 131 5.74 -0.67 20.74
N GLN A 132 4.92 -1.04 21.71
CA GLN A 132 3.49 -1.08 21.49
C GLN A 132 2.95 0.33 21.28
N VAL A 133 2.17 0.50 20.22
CA VAL A 133 1.46 1.76 19.95
C VAL A 133 0.38 1.95 21.01
N LYS A 134 0.55 2.94 21.88
CA LYS A 134 -0.42 3.31 22.92
C LYS A 134 -1.10 4.62 22.52
N PRO A 135 -2.37 4.58 22.13
CA PRO A 135 -3.11 5.80 21.78
C PRO A 135 -3.21 6.76 22.97
N ILE A 136 -3.17 8.06 22.67
CA ILE A 136 -3.52 9.13 23.59
C ILE A 136 -4.74 9.88 23.08
N GLU A 137 -5.49 10.47 24.00
CA GLU A 137 -6.58 11.38 23.65
C GLU A 137 -6.01 12.72 23.18
N VAL A 138 -6.47 13.18 22.03
CA VAL A 138 -6.12 14.50 21.46
C VAL A 138 -7.40 15.19 21.02
N SER A 139 -7.57 16.45 21.37
CA SER A 139 -8.76 17.20 20.99
C SER A 139 -8.83 17.38 19.46
N VAL A 140 -10.05 17.40 18.92
CA VAL A 140 -10.28 17.63 17.49
C VAL A 140 -9.68 18.98 17.04
N GLU A 141 -9.67 19.99 17.90
CA GLU A 141 -9.05 21.28 17.62
C GLU A 141 -7.54 21.16 17.43
N THR A 142 -6.86 20.39 18.30
CA THR A 142 -5.42 20.11 18.15
C THR A 142 -5.16 19.32 16.86
N LEU A 143 -5.98 18.32 16.55
CA LEU A 143 -5.85 17.56 15.30
C LEU A 143 -6.05 18.45 14.05
N LYS A 144 -7.01 19.38 14.09
CA LYS A 144 -7.19 20.38 13.02
C LYS A 144 -5.99 21.30 12.84
N GLY A 145 -5.26 21.58 13.90
CA GLY A 145 -4.00 22.32 13.81
C GLY A 145 -2.91 21.63 12.98
N ALA A 146 -3.02 20.31 12.77
CA ALA A 146 -2.12 19.52 11.93
C ALA A 146 -2.58 19.41 10.47
N GLU A 147 -3.78 19.85 10.14
CA GLU A 147 -4.30 19.79 8.77
C GLU A 147 -3.43 20.61 7.82
N GLY A 148 -3.23 20.09 6.63
CA GLY A 148 -2.46 20.77 5.59
C GLY A 148 -2.00 19.85 4.48
N VAL A 149 -1.34 20.47 3.50
CA VAL A 149 -0.71 19.79 2.36
C VAL A 149 0.80 19.79 2.58
N TYR A 150 1.38 18.62 2.72
CA TYR A 150 2.81 18.44 2.99
C TYR A 150 3.50 17.92 1.73
N ARG A 151 4.50 18.63 1.24
CA ARG A 151 5.25 18.27 0.02
C ARG A 151 6.24 17.16 0.31
N VAL A 152 6.02 15.99 -0.31
CA VAL A 152 6.89 14.83 -0.19
C VAL A 152 8.06 14.93 -1.18
N ASP A 153 7.75 15.24 -2.44
CA ASP A 153 8.71 15.45 -3.52
C ASP A 153 8.10 16.37 -4.59
N THR A 154 8.73 16.46 -5.75
CA THR A 154 8.27 17.33 -6.85
C THR A 154 6.85 17.01 -7.34
N TYR A 155 6.43 15.74 -7.26
CA TYR A 155 5.15 15.27 -7.84
C TYR A 155 4.15 14.80 -6.79
N ASN A 156 4.61 14.57 -5.56
CA ASN A 156 3.81 13.96 -4.52
C ASN A 156 3.65 14.86 -3.31
N THR A 157 2.45 14.88 -2.80
CA THR A 157 2.09 15.51 -1.53
C THR A 157 1.47 14.49 -0.59
N ARG A 158 1.41 14.83 0.68
CA ARG A 158 0.60 14.15 1.68
C ARG A 158 -0.36 15.16 2.29
N VAL A 159 -1.63 14.85 2.25
CA VAL A 159 -2.69 15.66 2.86
C VAL A 159 -3.00 15.09 4.23
N LEU A 160 -2.89 15.91 5.27
CA LEU A 160 -3.45 15.60 6.58
C LEU A 160 -4.81 16.27 6.72
N ARG A 161 -5.81 15.52 7.18
CA ARG A 161 -7.18 16.02 7.35
C ARG A 161 -7.88 15.30 8.50
N VAL A 162 -8.70 16.03 9.23
CA VAL A 162 -9.61 15.44 10.23
C VAL A 162 -10.88 14.93 9.53
N VAL A 163 -11.15 13.64 9.69
CA VAL A 163 -12.35 12.96 9.20
C VAL A 163 -12.95 12.18 10.37
N ASP A 164 -14.23 12.38 10.64
CA ASP A 164 -14.96 11.73 11.75
C ASP A 164 -14.22 11.83 13.10
N GLY A 165 -13.63 13.00 13.37
CA GLY A 165 -12.91 13.29 14.62
C GLY A 165 -11.52 12.67 14.72
N LYS A 166 -11.02 12.00 13.68
CA LYS A 166 -9.69 11.40 13.62
C LYS A 166 -8.82 12.11 12.59
N LEU A 167 -7.53 12.25 12.86
CA LEU A 167 -6.59 12.69 11.84
C LEU A 167 -6.34 11.56 10.84
N THR A 168 -6.35 11.89 9.57
CA THR A 168 -6.06 10.96 8.47
C THR A 168 -4.94 11.51 7.62
N ALA A 169 -4.24 10.62 6.93
CA ALA A 169 -3.21 10.97 5.95
C ALA A 169 -3.51 10.32 4.60
N GLN A 170 -3.34 11.08 3.53
CA GLN A 170 -3.46 10.57 2.16
C GLN A 170 -2.30 11.08 1.32
N ARG A 171 -1.50 10.18 0.77
CA ARG A 171 -0.48 10.52 -0.23
C ARG A 171 -1.12 10.61 -1.61
N THR A 172 -0.60 11.47 -2.47
CA THR A 172 -0.99 11.57 -3.89
C THR A 172 -1.09 10.17 -4.52
N GLY A 173 -2.25 9.85 -5.09
CA GLY A 173 -2.55 8.55 -5.71
C GLY A 173 -2.73 7.37 -4.74
N GLY A 174 -2.61 7.60 -3.42
CA GLY A 174 -2.73 6.57 -2.39
C GLY A 174 -4.07 6.55 -1.67
N ALA A 175 -4.28 5.50 -0.88
CA ALA A 175 -5.43 5.40 0.01
C ALA A 175 -5.34 6.40 1.18
N GLN A 176 -6.47 6.80 1.70
CA GLN A 176 -6.57 7.51 2.97
C GLN A 176 -6.37 6.53 4.13
N ALA A 177 -5.45 6.85 5.04
CA ALA A 177 -5.16 6.06 6.22
C ALA A 177 -5.50 6.83 7.51
N THR A 178 -6.07 6.13 8.47
CA THR A 178 -6.30 6.67 9.82
C THR A 178 -4.99 6.73 10.59
N LEU A 179 -4.84 7.78 11.40
CA LEU A 179 -3.67 8.02 12.22
C LEU A 179 -4.01 7.88 13.71
N ILE A 180 -3.09 7.28 14.45
CA ILE A 180 -3.19 7.06 15.89
C ILE A 180 -2.22 8.02 16.58
N PRO A 181 -2.68 9.03 17.33
CA PRO A 181 -1.82 9.88 18.14
C PRO A 181 -1.23 9.07 19.31
N THR A 182 0.08 9.17 19.52
CA THR A 182 0.80 8.42 20.58
C THR A 182 1.60 9.31 21.51
N ALA A 183 1.93 10.51 21.07
CA ALA A 183 2.51 11.60 21.85
C ALA A 183 2.18 12.94 21.17
N VAL A 184 2.58 14.03 21.80
CA VAL A 184 2.47 15.36 21.19
C VAL A 184 3.18 15.36 19.83
N ASP A 185 2.44 15.76 18.79
CA ASP A 185 2.92 15.82 17.40
C ASP A 185 3.34 14.46 16.79
N THR A 186 3.09 13.34 17.45
CA THR A 186 3.52 12.02 17.00
C THR A 186 2.33 11.14 16.66
N TYR A 187 2.33 10.61 15.44
CA TYR A 187 1.21 9.85 14.88
C TYR A 187 1.71 8.59 14.18
N PHE A 188 1.07 7.47 14.48
CA PHE A 188 1.28 6.20 13.80
C PHE A 188 0.19 5.97 12.76
N TYR A 189 0.55 5.33 11.66
CA TYR A 189 -0.45 4.76 10.77
C TYR A 189 -1.05 3.51 11.42
N GLU A 190 -2.36 3.35 11.32
CA GLU A 190 -3.04 2.20 11.89
C GLU A 190 -2.48 0.90 11.28
N ASP A 191 -2.21 -0.10 12.13
CA ASP A 191 -1.67 -1.41 11.77
C ASP A 191 -0.35 -1.39 10.96
N SER A 192 0.50 -0.40 11.21
CA SER A 192 1.77 -0.20 10.51
C SER A 192 2.89 0.18 11.49
N LEU A 193 4.14 -0.08 11.09
CA LEU A 193 5.32 0.48 11.75
C LEU A 193 5.60 1.93 11.29
N THR A 194 4.92 2.39 10.25
CA THR A 194 5.08 3.76 9.76
C THR A 194 4.51 4.75 10.75
N TRP A 195 5.28 5.74 11.09
CA TRP A 195 4.87 6.84 11.94
C TRP A 195 5.52 8.13 11.48
N PHE A 196 5.02 9.26 11.95
CA PHE A 196 5.65 10.56 11.73
C PHE A 196 5.55 11.47 12.95
N LYS A 197 6.42 12.46 12.96
CA LYS A 197 6.39 13.56 13.91
C LYS A 197 6.23 14.88 13.15
N LEU A 198 5.32 15.73 13.61
CA LEU A 198 5.22 17.10 13.13
C LEU A 198 6.42 17.92 13.62
N GLU A 199 6.99 18.72 12.73
CA GLU A 199 8.09 19.61 13.01
C GLU A 199 7.56 21.04 13.20
N ARG A 200 8.05 21.75 14.23
CA ARG A 200 7.64 23.11 14.55
C ARG A 200 8.84 24.05 14.54
N ASP A 201 8.59 25.30 14.20
CA ASP A 201 9.56 26.38 14.36
C ASP A 201 9.67 26.83 15.83
N ALA A 202 10.57 27.81 16.09
CA ALA A 202 10.78 28.38 17.42
C ALA A 202 9.55 29.10 18.01
N ALA A 203 8.59 29.49 17.16
CA ALA A 203 7.31 30.10 17.55
C ALA A 203 6.20 29.05 17.80
N GLY A 204 6.52 27.75 17.64
CA GLY A 204 5.57 26.65 17.82
C GLY A 204 4.67 26.38 16.61
N LYS A 205 4.88 27.04 15.48
CA LYS A 205 4.10 26.83 14.25
C LYS A 205 4.60 25.58 13.53
N ILE A 206 3.69 24.73 13.06
CA ILE A 206 4.03 23.55 12.24
C ILE A 206 4.65 24.02 10.93
N THR A 207 5.80 23.47 10.58
CA THR A 207 6.57 23.75 9.37
C THR A 207 6.67 22.54 8.44
N GLY A 208 6.46 21.33 8.99
CA GLY A 208 6.57 20.10 8.23
C GLY A 208 6.30 18.88 9.08
N MET A 209 6.67 17.74 8.53
CA MET A 209 6.66 16.46 9.23
C MET A 209 7.90 15.64 8.84
N ARG A 210 8.31 14.73 9.71
CA ARG A 210 9.33 13.72 9.46
C ARG A 210 8.70 12.35 9.57
N LEU A 211 8.70 11.61 8.47
CA LEU A 211 8.10 10.28 8.34
C LEU A 211 9.16 9.18 8.47
N TYR A 212 8.87 8.19 9.27
CA TYR A 212 9.67 6.98 9.49
C TYR A 212 8.90 5.78 8.94
N GLN A 213 9.24 5.33 7.74
CA GLN A 213 8.42 4.34 7.02
C GLN A 213 8.50 2.95 7.65
N ASP A 214 9.68 2.53 8.08
CA ASP A 214 9.92 1.21 8.69
C ASP A 214 10.09 1.29 10.21
N GLY A 215 9.60 2.36 10.82
CA GLY A 215 9.69 2.60 12.24
C GLY A 215 11.04 3.15 12.72
N GLU A 216 12.06 3.18 11.88
CA GLU A 216 13.45 3.50 12.20
C GLU A 216 14.11 4.41 11.16
N GLY A 217 15.37 4.81 11.44
CA GLY A 217 16.21 5.58 10.53
C GLY A 217 16.09 7.09 10.70
N GLU A 218 16.60 7.85 9.74
CA GLU A 218 16.63 9.32 9.79
C GLU A 218 15.28 9.99 9.51
N GLY A 219 14.38 9.25 8.92
CA GLY A 219 13.05 9.72 8.47
C GLY A 219 13.11 10.68 7.28
N ALA A 220 12.07 10.69 6.50
CA ALA A 220 11.91 11.56 5.33
C ALA A 220 11.14 12.83 5.69
N VAL A 221 11.71 13.99 5.38
CA VAL A 221 11.11 15.30 5.67
C VAL A 221 10.11 15.66 4.57
N SER A 222 8.94 16.16 4.98
CA SER A 222 7.93 16.77 4.10
C SER A 222 7.59 18.16 4.66
N LEU A 223 7.71 19.20 3.83
CA LEU A 223 7.43 20.57 4.26
C LEU A 223 5.95 20.90 4.11
N LEU A 224 5.39 21.57 5.10
CA LEU A 224 4.03 22.13 5.00
C LEU A 224 4.02 23.24 3.92
N THR A 225 3.08 23.16 3.01
CA THR A 225 2.89 24.14 1.93
C THR A 225 1.83 25.17 2.32
N SER A 226 1.71 26.22 1.51
CA SER A 226 0.58 27.18 1.58
C SER A 226 -0.61 26.75 0.70
N ASP A 227 -0.53 25.59 0.07
CA ASP A 227 -1.60 25.09 -0.80
C ASP A 227 -2.87 24.86 0.02
N PRO A 228 -4.05 25.22 -0.49
CA PRO A 228 -5.30 24.96 0.19
C PRO A 228 -5.54 23.44 0.31
N LEU A 229 -6.19 23.04 1.39
CA LEU A 229 -6.66 21.65 1.50
C LEU A 229 -7.56 21.32 0.32
N PRO A 230 -7.32 20.22 -0.40
CA PRO A 230 -8.23 19.75 -1.43
C PRO A 230 -9.65 19.62 -0.88
N SER A 231 -10.67 19.97 -1.64
CA SER A 231 -12.06 19.80 -1.21
C SER A 231 -12.34 18.33 -0.86
N ALA A 232 -13.08 18.09 0.21
CA ALA A 232 -13.56 16.74 0.51
C ALA A 232 -14.53 16.33 -0.60
N ARG A 233 -14.32 15.13 -1.16
CA ARG A 233 -15.24 14.58 -2.16
C ARG A 233 -16.45 14.02 -1.41
N THR A 234 -17.62 14.56 -1.67
CA THR A 234 -18.89 14.06 -1.14
C THR A 234 -19.62 13.33 -2.25
N PRO A 235 -19.95 12.06 -2.09
CA PRO A 235 -20.72 11.34 -3.08
C PRO A 235 -22.08 12.00 -3.30
N ILE A 236 -22.52 12.04 -4.56
CA ILE A 236 -23.87 12.38 -4.93
C ILE A 236 -24.63 11.13 -5.41
N ASP A 237 -25.93 11.12 -5.25
CA ASP A 237 -26.77 10.07 -5.81
C ASP A 237 -27.01 10.32 -7.31
N VAL A 238 -26.71 9.31 -8.12
CA VAL A 238 -26.98 9.32 -9.56
C VAL A 238 -27.98 8.19 -9.87
N PRO A 239 -29.09 8.49 -10.53
CA PRO A 239 -30.08 7.47 -10.89
C PRO A 239 -29.46 6.31 -11.68
N VAL A 240 -29.84 5.08 -11.36
CA VAL A 240 -29.30 3.86 -11.98
C VAL A 240 -29.42 3.89 -13.50
N GLU A 241 -30.50 4.47 -14.03
CA GLU A 241 -30.69 4.61 -15.47
C GLU A 241 -29.61 5.50 -16.13
N GLN A 242 -29.08 6.49 -15.42
CA GLN A 242 -27.96 7.29 -15.90
C GLN A 242 -26.64 6.53 -15.76
N LEU A 243 -26.48 5.67 -14.74
CA LEU A 243 -25.30 4.84 -14.56
C LEU A 243 -25.18 3.78 -15.65
N LYS A 244 -26.30 3.24 -16.14
CA LYS A 244 -26.32 2.22 -17.22
C LYS A 244 -25.57 2.66 -18.48
N ARG A 245 -25.56 3.94 -18.83
CA ARG A 245 -24.86 4.44 -20.02
C ARG A 245 -23.33 4.35 -19.89
N LEU A 246 -22.81 4.29 -18.64
CA LEU A 246 -21.39 4.21 -18.32
C LEU A 246 -20.87 2.77 -18.35
N VAL A 247 -21.78 1.80 -18.25
CA VAL A 247 -21.45 0.37 -18.27
C VAL A 247 -20.87 -0.02 -19.62
N GLY A 248 -19.76 -0.74 -19.61
CA GLY A 248 -19.10 -1.22 -20.83
C GLY A 248 -17.67 -1.67 -20.58
N SER A 249 -17.05 -2.10 -21.67
CA SER A 249 -15.64 -2.47 -21.73
C SER A 249 -14.85 -1.32 -22.38
N TYR A 250 -13.74 -0.95 -21.75
CA TYR A 250 -12.91 0.15 -22.21
C TYR A 250 -11.45 -0.32 -22.32
N ARG A 251 -10.70 0.20 -23.29
CA ARG A 251 -9.29 -0.18 -23.52
C ARG A 251 -8.40 1.04 -23.64
N GLY A 252 -7.27 1.03 -22.90
CA GLY A 252 -6.22 2.05 -22.96
C GLY A 252 -4.86 1.46 -22.60
N ASP A 253 -3.79 1.87 -23.31
CA ASP A 253 -2.38 1.52 -23.06
C ASP A 253 -2.11 0.03 -22.73
N GLY A 254 -2.77 -0.88 -23.45
CA GLY A 254 -2.59 -2.33 -23.28
C GLY A 254 -3.33 -2.92 -22.05
N VAL A 255 -4.09 -2.11 -21.33
CA VAL A 255 -4.91 -2.53 -20.18
C VAL A 255 -6.38 -2.39 -20.52
N ASN A 256 -7.21 -3.35 -20.10
CA ASN A 256 -8.65 -3.25 -20.21
C ASN A 256 -9.26 -2.81 -18.88
N MET A 257 -10.30 -2.03 -18.98
CA MET A 257 -11.13 -1.59 -17.88
C MET A 257 -12.57 -2.05 -18.14
N LYS A 258 -13.18 -2.72 -17.18
CA LYS A 258 -14.60 -3.03 -17.18
C LYS A 258 -15.32 -2.11 -16.21
N VAL A 259 -16.41 -1.50 -16.65
CA VAL A 259 -17.33 -0.74 -15.80
C VAL A 259 -18.67 -1.46 -15.82
N PHE A 260 -19.22 -1.77 -14.64
CA PHE A 260 -20.44 -2.55 -14.51
C PHE A 260 -21.22 -2.17 -13.26
N LEU A 261 -22.49 -2.58 -13.22
CA LEU A 261 -23.36 -2.43 -12.06
C LEU A 261 -23.40 -3.73 -11.25
N GLU A 262 -23.24 -3.63 -9.94
CA GLU A 262 -23.57 -4.66 -8.98
C GLU A 262 -24.72 -4.17 -8.12
N GLY A 263 -25.95 -4.63 -8.43
CA GLY A 263 -27.15 -4.00 -7.90
C GLY A 263 -27.30 -2.56 -8.40
N VAL A 264 -27.24 -1.60 -7.48
CA VAL A 264 -27.31 -0.16 -7.78
C VAL A 264 -25.93 0.51 -7.78
N GLN A 265 -24.89 -0.20 -7.34
CA GLN A 265 -23.55 0.31 -7.20
C GLN A 265 -22.77 0.20 -8.52
N LEU A 266 -22.25 1.31 -9.02
CA LEU A 266 -21.33 1.31 -10.16
C LEU A 266 -19.94 0.88 -9.68
N LYS A 267 -19.32 -0.03 -10.42
CA LYS A 267 -17.97 -0.55 -10.13
C LYS A 267 -17.07 -0.48 -11.35
N THR A 268 -15.79 -0.43 -11.10
CA THR A 268 -14.73 -0.54 -12.11
C THR A 268 -13.78 -1.67 -11.77
N GLN A 269 -13.23 -2.32 -12.79
CA GLN A 269 -12.23 -3.36 -12.67
C GLN A 269 -11.21 -3.24 -13.79
N LEU A 270 -9.94 -3.10 -13.44
CA LEU A 270 -8.82 -3.24 -14.38
C LEU A 270 -8.39 -4.70 -14.48
N ASP A 271 -7.80 -5.09 -15.60
CA ASP A 271 -7.24 -6.44 -15.77
C ASP A 271 -6.28 -6.79 -14.63
N GLY A 272 -6.50 -7.96 -14.04
CA GLY A 272 -5.67 -8.46 -12.94
C GLY A 272 -5.90 -7.80 -11.58
N GLN A 273 -6.88 -6.89 -11.46
CA GLN A 273 -7.22 -6.23 -10.21
C GLN A 273 -8.63 -6.62 -9.71
N PRO A 274 -8.90 -6.51 -8.40
CA PRO A 274 -10.26 -6.62 -7.89
C PRO A 274 -11.15 -5.50 -8.40
N ALA A 275 -12.46 -5.71 -8.31
CA ALA A 275 -13.44 -4.66 -8.62
C ALA A 275 -13.57 -3.67 -7.45
N PHE A 276 -13.67 -2.38 -7.77
CA PHE A 276 -13.80 -1.30 -6.81
C PHE A 276 -15.08 -0.48 -7.05
N ASP A 277 -15.67 0.00 -5.97
CA ASP A 277 -16.84 0.87 -6.03
C ASP A 277 -16.47 2.25 -6.56
N LEU A 278 -17.32 2.79 -7.43
CA LEU A 278 -17.24 4.15 -7.98
C LEU A 278 -18.28 5.03 -7.29
N PHE A 279 -17.83 6.13 -6.71
CA PHE A 279 -18.66 7.13 -6.05
C PHE A 279 -18.76 8.37 -6.94
N ALA A 280 -19.98 8.81 -7.23
CA ALA A 280 -20.18 9.94 -8.13
C ALA A 280 -19.82 11.28 -7.46
N GLU A 281 -18.99 12.09 -8.11
CA GLU A 281 -18.75 13.49 -7.79
C GLU A 281 -19.65 14.39 -8.65
N THR A 282 -19.86 13.96 -9.90
CA THR A 282 -20.86 14.51 -10.84
C THR A 282 -21.49 13.33 -11.61
N PRO A 283 -22.53 13.52 -12.42
CA PRO A 283 -23.11 12.42 -13.23
C PRO A 283 -22.13 11.69 -14.16
N ASN A 284 -20.98 12.32 -14.48
CA ASN A 284 -19.96 11.77 -15.39
C ASN A 284 -18.58 11.62 -14.75
N LYS A 285 -18.37 12.13 -13.54
CA LYS A 285 -17.11 12.05 -12.82
C LYS A 285 -17.27 11.28 -11.54
N PHE A 286 -16.45 10.27 -11.37
CA PHE A 286 -16.49 9.35 -10.25
C PHE A 286 -15.13 9.29 -9.57
N PHE A 287 -15.11 8.94 -8.30
CA PHE A 287 -13.89 8.73 -7.54
C PHE A 287 -13.89 7.38 -6.84
N LEU A 288 -12.70 6.93 -6.51
CA LEU A 288 -12.44 5.76 -5.69
C LEU A 288 -12.11 6.19 -4.25
N THR A 289 -12.52 5.40 -3.27
CA THR A 289 -12.16 5.61 -1.86
C THR A 289 -10.93 4.81 -1.43
N VAL A 290 -10.63 3.73 -2.18
CA VAL A 290 -9.49 2.85 -1.91
C VAL A 290 -8.15 3.43 -2.37
N VAL A 291 -8.18 4.36 -3.31
CA VAL A 291 -7.01 5.12 -3.80
C VAL A 291 -7.47 6.52 -4.21
N ASP A 292 -6.54 7.49 -4.28
CA ASP A 292 -6.84 8.81 -4.83
C ASP A 292 -6.85 8.74 -6.37
N ALA A 293 -7.98 8.33 -6.90
CA ALA A 293 -8.18 8.24 -8.34
C ALA A 293 -9.58 8.71 -8.72
N THR A 294 -9.70 9.27 -9.94
CA THR A 294 -10.97 9.67 -10.53
C THR A 294 -11.13 9.13 -11.93
N LEU A 295 -12.36 8.81 -12.28
CA LEU A 295 -12.78 8.41 -13.62
C LEU A 295 -13.73 9.46 -14.17
N THR A 296 -13.41 10.02 -15.34
CA THR A 296 -14.26 11.00 -16.03
C THR A 296 -14.73 10.39 -17.35
N PHE A 297 -16.03 10.21 -17.50
CA PHE A 297 -16.65 9.63 -18.69
C PHE A 297 -17.01 10.74 -19.69
N ALA A 298 -16.76 10.49 -20.96
CA ALA A 298 -17.04 11.43 -22.07
C ALA A 298 -17.78 10.73 -23.23
N PRO A 299 -18.65 11.47 -23.92
CA PRO A 299 -19.14 12.82 -23.63
C PRO A 299 -20.12 12.87 -22.46
N ASP A 300 -20.40 14.06 -21.96
CA ASP A 300 -21.30 14.30 -20.81
C ASP A 300 -22.76 13.88 -21.10
N SER A 301 -23.16 13.87 -22.35
CA SER A 301 -24.49 13.47 -22.81
C SER A 301 -24.40 12.52 -24.00
N GLY A 302 -25.42 11.68 -24.16
CA GLY A 302 -25.46 10.68 -25.22
C GLY A 302 -24.66 9.41 -24.88
N ALA A 303 -24.20 8.70 -25.90
CA ALA A 303 -23.42 7.47 -25.74
C ALA A 303 -22.00 7.82 -25.29
N VAL A 304 -21.56 7.17 -24.20
CA VAL A 304 -20.18 7.32 -23.71
C VAL A 304 -19.22 6.61 -24.65
N THR A 305 -18.15 7.28 -25.05
CA THR A 305 -17.13 6.76 -25.96
C THR A 305 -15.77 6.55 -25.29
N SER A 306 -15.52 7.22 -24.17
CA SER A 306 -14.25 7.09 -23.44
C SER A 306 -14.42 7.35 -21.94
N VAL A 307 -13.43 6.90 -21.17
CA VAL A 307 -13.24 7.22 -19.76
C VAL A 307 -11.79 7.56 -19.52
N THR A 308 -11.52 8.66 -18.81
CA THR A 308 -10.18 9.05 -18.38
C THR A 308 -9.98 8.73 -16.92
N LEU A 309 -8.99 7.90 -16.62
CA LEU A 309 -8.50 7.63 -15.27
C LEU A 309 -7.40 8.64 -14.94
N ASN A 310 -7.57 9.35 -13.82
CA ASN A 310 -6.53 10.18 -13.23
C ASN A 310 -6.15 9.57 -11.87
N GLN A 311 -4.87 9.21 -11.68
CA GLN A 311 -4.34 8.70 -10.43
C GLN A 311 -2.92 9.25 -10.20
N GLY A 312 -2.78 10.19 -9.27
CA GLY A 312 -1.53 10.90 -9.09
C GLY A 312 -1.09 11.58 -10.40
N PRO A 313 0.16 11.37 -10.85
CA PRO A 313 0.65 11.92 -12.12
C PRO A 313 0.16 11.15 -13.36
N ALA A 314 -0.44 9.98 -13.18
CA ALA A 314 -0.91 9.16 -14.29
C ALA A 314 -2.27 9.65 -14.80
N VAL A 315 -2.35 9.88 -16.13
CA VAL A 315 -3.58 10.21 -16.85
C VAL A 315 -3.68 9.24 -18.02
N ILE A 316 -4.67 8.35 -17.96
CA ILE A 316 -4.86 7.30 -18.97
C ILE A 316 -6.25 7.40 -19.54
N GLU A 317 -6.34 7.56 -20.87
CA GLU A 317 -7.61 7.50 -21.59
C GLU A 317 -7.89 6.06 -22.03
N PHE A 318 -9.11 5.59 -21.74
CA PHE A 318 -9.64 4.32 -22.19
C PHE A 318 -10.78 4.58 -23.17
N LYS A 319 -10.74 3.95 -24.34
CA LYS A 319 -11.79 4.02 -25.36
C LYS A 319 -12.74 2.85 -25.22
N ARG A 320 -14.03 3.15 -25.33
CA ARG A 320 -15.08 2.13 -25.29
C ARG A 320 -14.91 1.13 -26.45
N GLN A 321 -15.16 -0.14 -26.19
CA GLN A 321 -14.97 -1.25 -27.14
C GLN A 321 -16.29 -1.85 -27.63
N ASP A 322 -17.41 -1.60 -26.96
CA ASP A 322 -18.75 -2.12 -27.20
C ASP A 322 -19.76 -1.00 -27.58
#